data_ece67f09eb31f699356878018ab05bac
#
_entry.id   ece67f09eb31f699356878018ab05bac
#
_cell.length_a   1.000
_cell.length_b   1.000
_cell.length_c   1.000
_cell.angle_alpha   90.00
_cell.angle_beta   90.00
_cell.angle_gamma   90.00
#
_symmetry.space_group_name_H-M   'P 1'
#
loop_
_entity.id
_entity.type
_entity.pdbx_description
1 polymer ?
#
loop_
_entity_poly.entity_id
_entity_poly.type
_entity_poly.pdbx_seq_one_letter_code
_entity_poly.pdbx_strand_id
1 'polypeptide(L)'
;MRVKTPPFLFKKTQALLDRVQSKVDGTFLAYWTSTSGSVCDNDVMALHAILEERGPQAKVALFVKSDGGSGMASLRLVHLLRRYAKRLTVIAPLNCASAATMLALGADTIQMGPLSYLTAVDTSLEHDLSPLDHTNQLVPVSNDEVDRVIRLWKETVGRRGDGVNPYQELYKYLHPLVIGALDRASSLSLMLCREILGYHMSDGRKAARIAAQLNSSYPAHQYPITSREARRLGLNVRPIPPDVEPLLQELNLLYSEMGQRAITDYDEENHHDNEITNILEGEKVQVVYQVEKDWHYRKEERRWVSINDVSSWYRCSLRRGRVVREKFHIR
;
A
#
# COMPACT_ATOMS: atom_id res chain seq x y z
N MET A 1 -25.17 7.21 -24.54
CA MET A 1 -25.14 6.45 -23.26
C MET A 1 -24.53 7.35 -22.19
N ARG A 2 -25.03 7.34 -20.95
CA ARG A 2 -24.44 8.18 -19.89
C ARG A 2 -23.26 7.41 -19.25
N VAL A 3 -22.09 8.01 -19.22
CA VAL A 3 -20.92 7.43 -18.57
C VAL A 3 -21.19 7.30 -17.07
N LYS A 4 -20.92 6.12 -16.51
CA LYS A 4 -21.03 5.86 -15.09
C LYS A 4 -19.83 6.49 -14.37
N THR A 5 -20.07 7.06 -13.21
CA THR A 5 -19.03 7.68 -12.38
C THR A 5 -19.17 7.18 -10.94
N PRO A 6 -18.07 6.99 -10.20
CA PRO A 6 -18.14 6.65 -8.79
C PRO A 6 -18.84 7.76 -7.99
N PRO A 7 -19.54 7.43 -6.91
CA PRO A 7 -20.18 8.44 -6.07
C PRO A 7 -19.14 9.30 -5.36
N PHE A 8 -19.40 10.58 -5.25
CA PHE A 8 -18.56 11.52 -4.53
C PHE A 8 -19.19 11.87 -3.17
N LEU A 9 -18.66 11.29 -2.09
CA LEU A 9 -19.27 11.31 -0.75
C LEU A 9 -18.58 12.24 0.25
N PHE A 10 -17.80 13.23 -0.21
CA PHE A 10 -16.99 14.11 0.62
C PHE A 10 -17.71 14.66 1.86
N LYS A 11 -18.97 15.13 1.74
CA LYS A 11 -19.69 15.64 2.90
C LYS A 11 -19.97 14.57 3.97
N LYS A 12 -20.26 13.33 3.53
CA LYS A 12 -20.51 12.20 4.44
C LYS A 12 -19.22 11.77 5.13
N THR A 13 -18.11 11.66 4.37
CA THR A 13 -16.81 11.29 4.95
C THR A 13 -16.33 12.34 5.94
N GLN A 14 -16.46 13.63 5.63
CA GLN A 14 -16.11 14.72 6.56
C GLN A 14 -16.92 14.69 7.87
N ALA A 15 -18.23 14.48 7.80
CA ALA A 15 -19.07 14.38 9.00
C ALA A 15 -18.65 13.20 9.91
N LEU A 16 -18.22 12.09 9.28
CA LEU A 16 -17.74 10.93 10.00
C LEU A 16 -16.33 11.13 10.55
N LEU A 17 -15.48 11.80 9.77
CA LEU A 17 -14.13 12.18 10.18
C LEU A 17 -14.15 13.09 11.42
N ASP A 18 -15.08 14.04 11.51
CA ASP A 18 -15.27 14.89 12.68
C ASP A 18 -15.66 14.07 13.92
N ARG A 19 -16.53 13.05 13.74
CA ARG A 19 -16.92 12.13 14.82
C ARG A 19 -15.73 11.29 15.31
N VAL A 20 -14.88 10.79 14.39
CA VAL A 20 -13.66 10.07 14.75
C VAL A 20 -12.66 11.00 15.42
N GLN A 21 -12.47 12.21 14.90
CA GLN A 21 -11.57 13.23 15.44
C GLN A 21 -11.89 13.55 16.90
N SER A 22 -13.18 13.58 17.29
CA SER A 22 -13.59 13.86 18.68
C SER A 22 -13.23 12.75 19.68
N LYS A 23 -12.82 11.56 19.19
CA LYS A 23 -12.56 10.38 20.01
C LYS A 23 -11.10 9.90 19.95
N VAL A 24 -10.32 10.33 18.98
CA VAL A 24 -8.91 9.97 18.86
C VAL A 24 -8.01 11.04 19.46
N ASP A 25 -6.86 10.60 19.97
CA ASP A 25 -5.86 11.49 20.55
C ASP A 25 -4.93 12.00 19.45
N GLY A 26 -5.08 13.27 19.09
CA GLY A 26 -4.30 13.94 18.06
C GLY A 26 -5.07 14.24 16.77
N THR A 27 -4.42 14.81 15.79
CA THR A 27 -5.01 15.12 14.48
C THR A 27 -5.29 13.84 13.71
N PHE A 28 -6.54 13.60 13.35
CA PHE A 28 -6.96 12.45 12.58
C PHE A 28 -6.78 12.71 11.08
N LEU A 29 -6.15 11.75 10.41
CA LEU A 29 -5.99 11.71 8.96
C LEU A 29 -6.40 10.33 8.47
N ALA A 30 -6.89 10.25 7.24
CA ALA A 30 -7.20 8.99 6.59
C ALA A 30 -6.36 8.81 5.31
N TYR A 31 -5.86 7.60 5.11
CA TYR A 31 -5.22 7.12 3.90
C TYR A 31 -5.83 5.77 3.51
N TRP A 32 -6.51 5.76 2.39
CA TRP A 32 -7.23 4.61 1.89
C TRP A 32 -6.92 4.38 0.41
N THR A 33 -6.75 3.12 0.02
CA THR A 33 -6.66 2.73 -1.39
C THR A 33 -7.71 1.67 -1.74
N SER A 34 -8.24 1.71 -2.97
CA SER A 34 -9.03 0.62 -3.52
C SER A 34 -8.12 -0.60 -3.80
N THR A 35 -8.70 -1.69 -4.30
CA THR A 35 -7.93 -2.86 -4.74
C THR A 35 -7.08 -2.59 -5.98
N SER A 36 -7.45 -1.59 -6.78
CA SER A 36 -6.68 -1.12 -7.94
C SER A 36 -5.69 0.00 -7.58
N GLY A 37 -5.83 0.57 -6.38
CA GLY A 37 -4.95 1.62 -5.88
C GLY A 37 -3.71 1.07 -5.18
N SER A 38 -2.68 1.88 -5.08
CA SER A 38 -1.43 1.48 -4.43
C SER A 38 -0.74 2.66 -3.77
N VAL A 39 0.09 2.37 -2.77
CA VAL A 39 0.99 3.36 -2.17
C VAL A 39 1.97 3.84 -3.24
N CYS A 40 1.98 5.13 -3.55
CA CYS A 40 2.80 5.70 -4.60
C CYS A 40 3.42 7.06 -4.22
N ASP A 41 4.38 7.53 -5.02
CA ASP A 41 5.07 8.78 -4.75
C ASP A 41 4.16 10.01 -4.77
N ASN A 42 3.09 9.98 -5.55
CA ASN A 42 2.14 11.07 -5.61
C ASN A 42 1.34 11.24 -4.31
N ASP A 43 1.15 10.15 -3.54
CA ASP A 43 0.51 10.21 -2.21
C ASP A 43 1.30 11.11 -1.25
N VAL A 44 2.62 11.19 -1.42
CA VAL A 44 3.49 12.06 -0.60
C VAL A 44 3.11 13.53 -0.82
N MET A 45 2.88 13.92 -2.08
CA MET A 45 2.47 15.29 -2.43
C MET A 45 1.05 15.58 -1.94
N ALA A 46 0.15 14.61 -2.08
CA ALA A 46 -1.22 14.71 -1.59
C ALA A 46 -1.27 14.87 -0.06
N LEU A 47 -0.51 14.06 0.67
CA LEU A 47 -0.39 14.15 2.12
C LEU A 47 0.27 15.47 2.57
N HIS A 48 1.31 15.92 1.85
CA HIS A 48 1.98 17.19 2.13
C HIS A 48 0.99 18.36 2.05
N ALA A 49 0.16 18.42 1.01
CA ALA A 49 -0.83 19.47 0.87
C ALA A 49 -1.85 19.53 2.02
N ILE A 50 -2.19 18.36 2.61
CA ILE A 50 -3.06 18.29 3.79
C ILE A 50 -2.33 18.76 5.05
N LEU A 51 -1.08 18.31 5.24
CA LEU A 51 -0.28 18.62 6.42
C LEU A 51 0.19 20.07 6.46
N GLU A 52 0.53 20.65 5.30
CA GLU A 52 0.98 22.04 5.18
C GLU A 52 -0.09 23.03 5.67
N GLU A 53 -1.36 22.78 5.37
CA GLU A 53 -2.47 23.63 5.84
C GLU A 53 -2.65 23.56 7.36
N ARG A 54 -2.24 22.46 7.98
CA ARG A 54 -2.40 22.25 9.43
C ARG A 54 -1.19 22.66 10.24
N GLY A 55 -0.02 22.71 9.61
CA GLY A 55 1.25 22.93 10.30
C GLY A 55 1.64 21.77 11.24
N PRO A 56 2.69 21.96 12.08
CA PRO A 56 3.19 20.94 12.98
C PRO A 56 2.15 20.52 14.05
N GLN A 57 2.06 19.22 14.32
CA GLN A 57 1.14 18.61 15.25
C GLN A 57 1.88 17.93 16.41
N ALA A 58 1.31 17.94 17.61
CA ALA A 58 1.86 17.16 18.72
C ALA A 58 1.66 15.67 18.49
N LYS A 59 0.51 15.28 17.97
CA LYS A 59 0.12 13.90 17.68
C LYS A 59 -0.68 13.83 16.39
N VAL A 60 -0.41 12.78 15.61
CA VAL A 60 -1.20 12.41 14.43
C VAL A 60 -1.69 10.98 14.60
N ALA A 61 -2.97 10.76 14.33
CA ALA A 61 -3.60 9.46 14.22
C ALA A 61 -3.96 9.24 12.75
N LEU A 62 -3.28 8.32 12.08
CA LEU A 62 -3.46 8.02 10.67
C LEU A 62 -4.21 6.70 10.50
N PHE A 63 -5.45 6.78 10.00
CA PHE A 63 -6.16 5.62 9.49
C PHE A 63 -5.48 5.14 8.22
N VAL A 64 -5.18 3.83 8.12
CA VAL A 64 -4.58 3.21 6.93
C VAL A 64 -5.37 1.97 6.54
N LYS A 65 -5.82 1.92 5.30
CA LYS A 65 -6.32 0.72 4.61
C LYS A 65 -5.72 0.69 3.21
N SER A 66 -4.86 -0.30 2.94
CA SER A 66 -4.20 -0.45 1.63
C SER A 66 -3.61 -1.85 1.46
N ASP A 67 -3.59 -2.33 0.21
CA ASP A 67 -2.95 -3.59 -0.16
C ASP A 67 -1.43 -3.43 -0.42
N GLY A 68 -0.91 -2.20 -0.36
CA GLY A 68 0.51 -1.92 -0.49
C GLY A 68 0.88 -1.12 -1.73
N GLY A 69 2.09 -1.31 -2.25
CA GLY A 69 2.66 -0.57 -3.38
C GLY A 69 4.15 -0.29 -3.20
N SER A 70 4.57 0.96 -3.38
CA SER A 70 5.99 1.36 -3.30
C SER A 70 6.48 1.50 -1.85
N GLY A 71 7.45 0.67 -1.46
CA GLY A 71 8.15 0.81 -0.17
C GLY A 71 8.93 2.13 -0.05
N MET A 72 9.47 2.65 -1.16
CA MET A 72 10.15 3.96 -1.16
C MET A 72 9.17 5.10 -0.90
N ALA A 73 7.96 5.03 -1.47
CA ALA A 73 6.91 5.98 -1.15
C ALA A 73 6.49 5.89 0.32
N SER A 74 6.42 4.69 0.89
CA SER A 74 6.16 4.51 2.33
C SER A 74 7.21 5.18 3.21
N LEU A 75 8.50 5.05 2.90
CA LEU A 75 9.55 5.77 3.61
C LEU A 75 9.35 7.29 3.52
N ARG A 76 9.06 7.81 2.33
CA ARG A 76 8.82 9.25 2.12
C ARG A 76 7.59 9.74 2.88
N LEU A 77 6.51 8.96 2.90
CA LEU A 77 5.30 9.26 3.69
C LEU A 77 5.59 9.29 5.20
N VAL A 78 6.35 8.30 5.71
CA VAL A 78 6.77 8.27 7.12
C VAL A 78 7.66 9.47 7.44
N HIS A 79 8.66 9.77 6.60
CA HIS A 79 9.53 10.93 6.78
C HIS A 79 8.71 12.23 6.86
N LEU A 80 7.74 12.40 5.95
CA LEU A 80 6.86 13.56 5.93
C LEU A 80 6.01 13.62 7.21
N LEU A 81 5.35 12.53 7.60
CA LEU A 81 4.55 12.46 8.82
C LEU A 81 5.38 12.81 10.06
N ARG A 82 6.60 12.28 10.17
CA ARG A 82 7.52 12.53 11.28
C ARG A 82 8.03 13.97 11.34
N ARG A 83 8.07 14.66 10.21
CA ARG A 83 8.38 16.10 10.16
C ARG A 83 7.25 16.95 10.75
N TYR A 84 6.01 16.52 10.58
CA TYR A 84 4.82 17.25 11.06
C TYR A 84 4.29 16.75 12.39
N ALA A 85 4.63 15.54 12.84
CA ALA A 85 4.10 14.93 14.05
C ALA A 85 5.20 14.51 15.02
N LYS A 86 5.11 14.93 16.30
CA LYS A 86 6.01 14.43 17.35
C LYS A 86 5.68 12.97 17.72
N ARG A 87 4.40 12.59 17.70
CA ARG A 87 3.93 11.22 17.89
C ARG A 87 3.00 10.81 16.77
N LEU A 88 3.23 9.61 16.24
CA LEU A 88 2.44 9.01 15.17
C LEU A 88 1.77 7.74 15.66
N THR A 89 0.45 7.67 15.56
CA THR A 89 -0.33 6.43 15.71
C THR A 89 -0.87 6.04 14.35
N VAL A 90 -0.63 4.81 13.91
CA VAL A 90 -1.32 4.25 12.75
C VAL A 90 -2.48 3.41 13.25
N ILE A 91 -3.66 3.64 12.69
CA ILE A 91 -4.89 2.89 12.97
C ILE A 91 -5.22 2.06 11.73
N ALA A 92 -5.06 0.76 11.84
CA ALA A 92 -5.33 -0.20 10.77
C ALA A 92 -6.56 -1.03 11.14
N PRO A 93 -7.78 -0.67 10.74
CA PRO A 93 -8.97 -1.45 11.08
C PRO A 93 -9.14 -2.70 10.20
N LEU A 94 -8.47 -2.75 9.06
CA LEU A 94 -8.53 -3.80 8.04
C LEU A 94 -7.11 -4.14 7.54
N ASN A 95 -6.99 -4.43 6.24
CA ASN A 95 -5.71 -4.70 5.59
C ASN A 95 -4.80 -3.45 5.58
N CYS A 96 -3.59 -3.66 6.08
CA CYS A 96 -2.49 -2.71 6.00
C CYS A 96 -1.27 -3.51 5.53
N ALA A 97 -1.25 -3.82 4.20
CA ALA A 97 -0.40 -4.87 3.65
C ALA A 97 0.85 -4.33 2.93
N SER A 98 1.92 -5.15 2.85
CA SER A 98 3.12 -4.85 2.05
C SER A 98 3.71 -3.45 2.36
N ALA A 99 3.77 -2.54 1.40
CA ALA A 99 4.23 -1.17 1.60
C ALA A 99 3.41 -0.40 2.64
N ALA A 100 2.11 -0.69 2.80
CA ALA A 100 1.31 -0.11 3.88
C ALA A 100 1.74 -0.67 5.26
N THR A 101 2.18 -1.94 5.35
CA THR A 101 2.87 -2.44 6.56
C THR A 101 4.10 -1.59 6.85
N MET A 102 4.95 -1.31 5.83
CA MET A 102 6.11 -0.42 6.02
C MET A 102 5.70 0.97 6.55
N LEU A 103 4.62 1.55 6.02
CA LEU A 103 4.08 2.82 6.53
C LEU A 103 3.69 2.69 8.02
N ALA A 104 3.03 1.60 8.40
CA ALA A 104 2.64 1.35 9.80
C ALA A 104 3.84 1.15 10.72
N LEU A 105 4.95 0.56 10.24
CA LEU A 105 6.20 0.45 11.01
C LEU A 105 6.76 1.80 11.43
N GLY A 106 6.40 2.88 10.75
CA GLY A 106 6.81 4.25 11.09
C GLY A 106 6.10 4.83 12.33
N ALA A 107 5.10 4.16 12.89
CA ALA A 107 4.30 4.65 14.00
C ALA A 107 4.88 4.29 15.37
N ASP A 108 4.73 5.18 16.37
CA ASP A 108 5.02 4.88 17.77
C ASP A 108 4.08 3.81 18.33
N THR A 109 2.85 3.79 17.82
CA THR A 109 1.81 2.83 18.18
C THR A 109 1.01 2.44 16.95
N ILE A 110 0.77 1.14 16.78
CA ILE A 110 -0.15 0.61 15.78
C ILE A 110 -1.42 0.17 16.50
N GLN A 111 -2.57 0.69 16.11
CA GLN A 111 -3.86 0.22 16.61
C GLN A 111 -4.49 -0.74 15.60
N MET A 112 -4.86 -1.93 16.08
CA MET A 112 -5.43 -2.99 15.27
C MET A 112 -6.73 -3.49 15.88
N GLY A 113 -7.74 -3.69 15.03
CA GLY A 113 -9.04 -4.30 15.37
C GLY A 113 -9.08 -5.81 15.06
N PRO A 114 -10.24 -6.46 15.24
CA PRO A 114 -10.39 -7.90 15.00
C PRO A 114 -10.26 -8.31 13.52
N LEU A 115 -10.54 -7.40 12.58
CA LEU A 115 -10.40 -7.64 11.15
C LEU A 115 -9.05 -7.20 10.59
N SER A 116 -8.19 -6.64 11.44
CA SER A 116 -6.91 -6.05 11.03
C SER A 116 -5.85 -7.11 10.77
N TYR A 117 -5.05 -6.86 9.75
CA TYR A 117 -3.81 -7.57 9.56
C TYR A 117 -2.76 -6.71 8.86
N LEU A 118 -1.51 -6.98 9.17
CA LEU A 118 -0.33 -6.57 8.41
C LEU A 118 0.10 -7.75 7.54
N THR A 119 1.04 -7.54 6.62
CA THR A 119 1.64 -8.66 5.87
C THR A 119 3.16 -8.60 5.86
N ALA A 120 3.76 -9.62 5.28
CA ALA A 120 5.17 -9.59 4.93
C ALA A 120 5.50 -8.38 4.02
N VAL A 121 6.76 -7.99 4.03
CA VAL A 121 7.30 -6.88 3.23
C VAL A 121 8.34 -7.37 2.22
N ASP A 122 8.32 -8.69 1.96
CA ASP A 122 9.11 -9.30 0.90
C ASP A 122 8.72 -8.72 -0.47
N THR A 123 9.68 -8.71 -1.37
CA THR A 123 9.49 -8.08 -2.68
C THR A 123 9.43 -9.15 -3.76
N SER A 124 8.36 -9.16 -4.54
CA SER A 124 8.32 -9.78 -5.87
C SER A 124 8.70 -8.74 -6.93
N LEU A 125 9.37 -9.18 -7.97
CA LEU A 125 9.86 -8.32 -9.03
C LEU A 125 9.43 -8.85 -10.39
N GLU A 126 8.82 -7.99 -11.19
CA GLU A 126 8.74 -8.18 -12.65
C GLU A 126 9.94 -7.46 -13.28
N HIS A 127 10.70 -8.19 -14.05
CA HIS A 127 11.87 -7.69 -14.77
C HIS A 127 11.72 -8.06 -16.25
N ASP A 128 12.22 -7.23 -17.16
CA ASP A 128 12.12 -7.48 -18.61
C ASP A 128 12.66 -8.86 -19.05
N LEU A 129 13.51 -9.46 -18.22
CA LEU A 129 14.08 -10.80 -18.41
C LEU A 129 13.42 -11.86 -17.52
N SER A 130 12.29 -11.57 -16.86
CA SER A 130 11.51 -12.55 -16.14
C SER A 130 10.90 -13.59 -17.09
N PRO A 131 10.61 -14.81 -16.62
CA PRO A 131 9.90 -15.78 -17.42
C PRO A 131 8.55 -15.25 -17.93
N LEU A 132 8.10 -15.76 -19.05
CA LEU A 132 6.79 -15.46 -19.61
C LEU A 132 5.82 -16.61 -19.30
N ASP A 133 4.58 -16.27 -19.00
CA ASP A 133 3.48 -17.22 -18.90
C ASP A 133 2.93 -17.60 -20.29
N HIS A 134 1.89 -18.45 -20.32
CA HIS A 134 1.24 -18.89 -21.56
C HIS A 134 0.50 -17.77 -22.31
N THR A 135 0.32 -16.58 -21.69
CA THR A 135 -0.29 -15.39 -22.30
C THR A 135 0.76 -14.34 -22.70
N ASN A 136 2.05 -14.71 -22.68
CA ASN A 136 3.20 -13.82 -22.91
C ASN A 136 3.29 -12.65 -21.91
N GLN A 137 2.80 -12.82 -20.68
CA GLN A 137 2.99 -11.85 -19.62
C GLN A 137 4.17 -12.24 -18.74
N LEU A 138 4.87 -11.23 -18.24
CA LEU A 138 5.99 -11.42 -17.32
C LEU A 138 5.48 -12.06 -16.01
N VAL A 139 6.16 -13.12 -15.58
CA VAL A 139 5.87 -13.76 -14.29
C VAL A 139 6.67 -13.03 -13.20
N PRO A 140 6.01 -12.48 -12.18
CA PRO A 140 6.72 -11.93 -11.05
C PRO A 140 7.44 -13.04 -10.29
N VAL A 141 8.68 -12.80 -9.90
CA VAL A 141 9.52 -13.73 -9.14
C VAL A 141 9.87 -13.09 -7.81
N SER A 142 9.87 -13.85 -6.72
CA SER A 142 10.31 -13.38 -5.41
C SER A 142 11.65 -13.97 -5.01
N ASN A 143 12.41 -13.24 -4.18
CA ASN A 143 13.67 -13.75 -3.65
C ASN A 143 13.43 -14.98 -2.74
N ASP A 144 12.33 -14.98 -1.98
CA ASP A 144 11.96 -16.10 -1.11
C ASP A 144 11.71 -17.40 -1.91
N GLU A 145 11.09 -17.32 -3.10
CA GLU A 145 10.89 -18.48 -3.99
C GLU A 145 12.23 -19.03 -4.47
N VAL A 146 13.14 -18.18 -4.92
CA VAL A 146 14.49 -18.59 -5.35
C VAL A 146 15.25 -19.25 -4.20
N ASP A 147 15.26 -18.65 -3.03
CA ASP A 147 15.92 -19.19 -1.83
C ASP A 147 15.31 -20.53 -1.38
N ARG A 148 13.99 -20.69 -1.49
CA ARG A 148 13.30 -21.96 -1.21
C ARG A 148 13.70 -23.06 -2.16
N VAL A 149 13.75 -22.78 -3.47
CA VAL A 149 14.19 -23.74 -4.48
C VAL A 149 15.63 -24.17 -4.21
N ILE A 150 16.53 -23.23 -3.91
CA ILE A 150 17.93 -23.54 -3.58
C ILE A 150 18.05 -24.37 -2.32
N ARG A 151 17.26 -24.08 -1.28
CA ARG A 151 17.23 -24.84 -0.04
C ARG A 151 16.72 -26.26 -0.27
N LEU A 152 15.60 -26.42 -0.97
CA LEU A 152 15.05 -27.75 -1.32
C LEU A 152 16.04 -28.58 -2.14
N TRP A 153 16.74 -27.95 -3.08
CA TRP A 153 17.81 -28.58 -3.83
C TRP A 153 18.91 -29.09 -2.90
N LYS A 154 19.43 -28.26 -1.99
CA LYS A 154 20.48 -28.62 -1.04
C LYS A 154 20.05 -29.75 -0.10
N GLU A 155 18.80 -29.79 0.32
CA GLU A 155 18.25 -30.82 1.19
C GLU A 155 18.10 -32.16 0.48
N THR A 156 17.76 -32.16 -0.80
CA THR A 156 17.48 -33.39 -1.58
C THR A 156 18.71 -33.92 -2.31
N VAL A 157 19.54 -33.08 -2.87
CA VAL A 157 20.70 -33.47 -3.70
C VAL A 157 22.02 -33.35 -2.95
N GLY A 158 22.15 -32.37 -2.05
CA GLY A 158 23.41 -32.03 -1.38
C GLY A 158 24.00 -33.11 -0.46
N ARG A 159 23.23 -34.15 -0.12
CA ARG A 159 23.76 -35.32 0.62
C ARG A 159 24.53 -36.32 -0.25
N ARG A 160 24.48 -36.19 -1.58
CA ARG A 160 25.15 -37.09 -2.51
C ARG A 160 26.47 -36.54 -3.08
N GLY A 161 26.86 -35.33 -2.75
CA GLY A 161 28.20 -34.80 -3.04
C GLY A 161 28.50 -34.48 -4.53
N ASP A 162 27.50 -34.38 -5.39
CA ASP A 162 27.71 -34.27 -6.85
C ASP A 162 28.20 -32.89 -7.31
N GLY A 163 28.55 -31.99 -6.40
CA GLY A 163 29.23 -30.71 -6.73
C GLY A 163 28.45 -29.74 -7.64
N VAL A 164 27.21 -30.04 -7.97
CA VAL A 164 26.38 -29.19 -8.84
C VAL A 164 25.96 -27.92 -8.11
N ASN A 165 26.30 -26.77 -8.69
CA ASN A 165 25.83 -25.48 -8.18
C ASN A 165 24.36 -25.28 -8.56
N PRO A 166 23.43 -25.17 -7.58
CA PRO A 166 22.00 -25.01 -7.87
C PRO A 166 21.69 -23.77 -8.74
N TYR A 167 22.49 -22.72 -8.66
CA TYR A 167 22.34 -21.56 -9.54
C TYR A 167 22.57 -21.87 -11.01
N GLN A 168 23.50 -22.79 -11.36
CA GLN A 168 23.71 -23.18 -12.75
C GLN A 168 22.49 -23.87 -13.37
N GLU A 169 21.74 -24.65 -12.57
CA GLU A 169 20.48 -25.24 -13.02
C GLU A 169 19.37 -24.20 -13.13
N LEU A 170 19.27 -23.28 -12.17
CA LEU A 170 18.30 -22.20 -12.21
C LEU A 170 18.50 -21.28 -13.42
N TYR A 171 19.73 -21.02 -13.85
CA TYR A 171 20.03 -20.15 -14.99
C TYR A 171 19.46 -20.66 -16.33
N LYS A 172 19.02 -21.92 -16.38
CA LYS A 172 18.31 -22.45 -17.57
C LYS A 172 16.88 -21.90 -17.68
N TYR A 173 16.29 -21.46 -16.57
CA TYR A 173 14.90 -21.05 -16.47
C TYR A 173 14.74 -19.60 -16.01
N LEU A 174 15.72 -19.07 -15.29
CA LEU A 174 15.70 -17.75 -14.73
C LEU A 174 17.01 -17.01 -15.06
N HIS A 175 16.89 -15.86 -15.72
CA HIS A 175 18.07 -15.10 -16.13
C HIS A 175 18.86 -14.61 -14.88
N PRO A 176 20.21 -14.70 -14.85
CA PRO A 176 21.03 -14.28 -13.71
C PRO A 176 20.80 -12.85 -13.24
N LEU A 177 20.50 -11.92 -14.15
CA LEU A 177 20.20 -10.52 -13.82
C LEU A 177 18.88 -10.38 -13.03
N VAL A 178 17.91 -11.27 -13.26
CA VAL A 178 16.68 -11.32 -12.46
C VAL A 178 17.00 -11.69 -11.01
N ILE A 179 17.84 -12.71 -10.79
CA ILE A 179 18.28 -13.12 -9.44
C ILE A 179 19.01 -11.97 -8.75
N GLY A 180 19.92 -11.28 -9.44
CA GLY A 180 20.61 -10.12 -8.89
C GLY A 180 19.67 -8.93 -8.59
N ALA A 181 18.64 -8.74 -9.40
CA ALA A 181 17.62 -7.72 -9.16
C ALA A 181 16.75 -8.05 -7.94
N LEU A 182 16.41 -9.33 -7.73
CA LEU A 182 15.68 -9.83 -6.57
C LEU A 182 16.45 -9.64 -5.26
N ASP A 183 17.74 -9.98 -5.23
CA ASP A 183 18.61 -9.77 -4.07
C ASP A 183 18.70 -8.28 -3.71
N ARG A 184 18.86 -7.41 -4.72
CA ARG A 184 18.84 -5.96 -4.53
C ARG A 184 17.51 -5.46 -3.98
N ALA A 185 16.39 -5.94 -4.51
CA ALA A 185 15.05 -5.55 -4.05
C ALA A 185 14.79 -5.98 -2.60
N SER A 186 15.21 -7.22 -2.23
CA SER A 186 15.14 -7.71 -0.84
C SER A 186 16.02 -6.89 0.10
N SER A 187 17.25 -6.58 -0.30
CA SER A 187 18.16 -5.73 0.45
C SER A 187 17.59 -4.32 0.66
N LEU A 188 16.95 -3.75 -0.37
CA LEU A 188 16.27 -2.47 -0.29
C LEU A 188 15.10 -2.52 0.72
N SER A 189 14.25 -3.55 0.67
CA SER A 189 13.14 -3.73 1.61
C SER A 189 13.63 -3.76 3.07
N LEU A 190 14.70 -4.51 3.34
CA LEU A 190 15.33 -4.57 4.67
C LEU A 190 15.85 -3.19 5.11
N MET A 191 16.51 -2.47 4.22
CA MET A 191 17.02 -1.12 4.49
C MET A 191 15.89 -0.16 4.81
N LEU A 192 14.83 -0.14 4.00
CA LEU A 192 13.66 0.72 4.19
C LEU A 192 12.97 0.45 5.53
N CYS A 193 12.75 -0.82 5.89
CA CYS A 193 12.16 -1.18 7.17
C CYS A 193 13.00 -0.73 8.37
N ARG A 194 14.32 -0.88 8.30
CA ARG A 194 15.23 -0.42 9.36
C ARG A 194 15.19 1.10 9.52
N GLU A 195 15.24 1.82 8.42
CA GLU A 195 15.16 3.30 8.41
C GLU A 195 13.84 3.77 9.01
N ILE A 196 12.74 3.19 8.57
CA ILE A 196 11.39 3.51 9.06
C ILE A 196 11.23 3.22 10.56
N LEU A 197 11.67 2.06 11.03
CA LEU A 197 11.65 1.71 12.45
C LEU A 197 12.55 2.64 13.28
N GLY A 198 13.64 3.13 12.70
CA GLY A 198 14.59 4.03 13.34
C GLY A 198 14.00 5.38 13.78
N TYR A 199 12.86 5.82 13.21
CA TYR A 199 12.20 7.06 13.64
C TYR A 199 11.70 7.02 15.08
N HIS A 200 11.41 5.83 15.63
CA HIS A 200 10.87 5.71 17.00
C HIS A 200 11.51 4.59 17.83
N MET A 201 12.34 3.74 17.23
CA MET A 201 12.98 2.62 17.90
C MET A 201 14.47 2.85 18.01
N SER A 202 14.96 3.09 19.24
CA SER A 202 16.39 3.32 19.50
C SER A 202 17.23 2.03 19.46
N ASP A 203 16.60 0.85 19.70
CA ASP A 203 17.29 -0.45 19.62
C ASP A 203 17.41 -0.90 18.15
N GLY A 204 18.53 -0.59 17.51
CA GLY A 204 18.82 -0.96 16.14
C GLY A 204 18.89 -2.49 15.91
N ARG A 205 19.23 -3.30 16.92
CA ARG A 205 19.23 -4.77 16.81
C ARG A 205 17.81 -5.30 16.75
N LYS A 206 16.93 -4.73 17.57
CA LYS A 206 15.50 -5.06 17.54
C LYS A 206 14.88 -4.65 16.20
N ALA A 207 15.16 -3.45 15.69
CA ALA A 207 14.69 -2.98 14.40
C ALA A 207 15.15 -3.90 13.26
N ALA A 208 16.44 -4.29 13.24
CA ALA A 208 16.98 -5.21 12.24
C ALA A 208 16.33 -6.59 12.29
N ARG A 209 16.06 -7.12 13.49
CA ARG A 209 15.35 -8.41 13.65
C ARG A 209 13.93 -8.35 13.13
N ILE A 210 13.18 -7.30 13.45
CA ILE A 210 11.80 -7.11 12.96
C ILE A 210 11.80 -7.02 11.43
N ALA A 211 12.69 -6.21 10.85
CA ALA A 211 12.81 -6.07 9.40
C ALA A 211 13.10 -7.42 8.72
N ALA A 212 14.06 -8.20 9.25
CA ALA A 212 14.40 -9.51 8.71
C ALA A 212 13.21 -10.49 8.81
N GLN A 213 12.50 -10.53 9.93
CA GLN A 213 11.34 -11.40 10.11
C GLN A 213 10.20 -11.05 9.12
N LEU A 214 9.91 -9.77 8.94
CA LEU A 214 8.88 -9.32 8.00
C LEU A 214 9.27 -9.59 6.55
N ASN A 215 10.57 -9.56 6.21
CA ASN A 215 11.04 -9.74 4.84
C ASN A 215 11.12 -11.22 4.43
N SER A 216 11.43 -12.16 5.34
CA SER A 216 11.80 -13.52 4.92
C SER A 216 11.25 -14.66 5.76
N SER A 217 10.52 -14.39 6.86
CA SER A 217 10.07 -15.48 7.75
C SER A 217 8.68 -16.01 7.40
N TYR A 218 7.92 -15.32 6.59
CA TYR A 218 6.56 -15.71 6.23
C TYR A 218 6.54 -16.48 4.91
N PRO A 219 5.80 -17.61 4.83
CA PRO A 219 5.80 -18.47 3.64
C PRO A 219 5.00 -17.91 2.46
N ALA A 220 4.26 -16.82 2.66
CA ALA A 220 3.48 -16.16 1.62
C ALA A 220 3.44 -14.66 1.87
N HIS A 221 3.52 -13.87 0.78
CA HIS A 221 3.45 -12.41 0.82
C HIS A 221 2.19 -11.91 1.54
N GLN A 222 1.07 -12.57 1.31
CA GLN A 222 -0.24 -12.19 1.89
C GLN A 222 -0.54 -12.87 3.24
N TYR A 223 0.46 -13.49 3.90
CA TYR A 223 0.24 -14.09 5.21
C TYR A 223 -0.27 -13.04 6.21
N PRO A 224 -1.46 -13.25 6.83
CA PRO A 224 -2.08 -12.24 7.68
C PRO A 224 -1.40 -12.20 9.06
N ILE A 225 -0.55 -11.22 9.28
CA ILE A 225 0.09 -10.92 10.56
C ILE A 225 -0.94 -10.21 11.45
N THR A 226 -1.60 -10.97 12.32
CA THR A 226 -2.60 -10.46 13.25
C THR A 226 -1.98 -9.63 14.37
N SER A 227 -2.80 -8.93 15.15
CA SER A 227 -2.35 -8.14 16.30
C SER A 227 -1.54 -8.94 17.32
N ARG A 228 -1.85 -10.24 17.51
CA ARG A 228 -1.10 -11.16 18.39
C ARG A 228 0.31 -11.39 17.86
N GLU A 229 0.43 -11.65 16.58
CA GLU A 229 1.72 -11.92 15.92
C GLU A 229 2.57 -10.63 15.84
N ALA A 230 1.97 -9.52 15.47
CA ALA A 230 2.65 -8.22 15.42
C ALA A 230 3.27 -7.83 16.79
N ARG A 231 2.59 -8.16 17.90
CA ARG A 231 3.18 -8.00 19.25
C ARG A 231 4.35 -8.95 19.49
N ARG A 232 4.28 -10.22 19.01
CA ARG A 232 5.39 -11.19 19.13
C ARG A 232 6.62 -10.73 18.35
N LEU A 233 6.45 -10.08 17.21
CA LEU A 233 7.54 -9.43 16.47
C LEU A 233 8.22 -8.32 17.29
N GLY A 234 7.54 -7.78 18.29
CA GLY A 234 8.03 -6.70 19.14
C GLY A 234 7.53 -5.31 18.77
N LEU A 235 6.50 -5.22 17.92
CA LEU A 235 5.81 -3.96 17.59
C LEU A 235 4.91 -3.52 18.75
N ASN A 236 4.77 -2.21 18.93
CA ASN A 236 3.86 -1.64 19.93
C ASN A 236 2.43 -1.62 19.38
N VAL A 237 1.73 -2.74 19.52
CA VAL A 237 0.36 -2.90 19.02
C VAL A 237 -0.64 -2.82 20.16
N ARG A 238 -1.66 -1.99 19.97
CA ARG A 238 -2.80 -1.82 20.88
C ARG A 238 -4.14 -2.11 20.17
N PRO A 239 -5.20 -2.46 20.88
CA PRO A 239 -6.51 -2.57 20.26
C PRO A 239 -7.03 -1.19 19.85
N ILE A 240 -7.85 -1.14 18.80
CA ILE A 240 -8.65 0.03 18.48
C ILE A 240 -9.68 0.22 19.60
N PRO A 241 -9.92 1.45 20.11
CA PRO A 241 -10.95 1.69 21.11
C PRO A 241 -12.34 1.25 20.60
N PRO A 242 -13.15 0.55 21.44
CA PRO A 242 -14.45 -0.01 21.01
C PRO A 242 -15.45 1.03 20.50
N ASP A 243 -15.34 2.27 20.95
CA ASP A 243 -16.21 3.38 20.53
C ASP A 243 -15.70 4.11 19.26
N VAL A 244 -14.49 3.80 18.81
CA VAL A 244 -13.88 4.32 17.57
C VAL A 244 -14.05 3.34 16.43
N GLU A 245 -13.90 2.03 16.70
CA GLU A 245 -13.88 0.99 15.67
C GLU A 245 -15.11 1.00 14.73
N PRO A 246 -16.36 1.11 15.20
CA PRO A 246 -17.54 1.19 14.33
C PRO A 246 -17.51 2.38 13.37
N LEU A 247 -16.97 3.53 13.83
CA LEU A 247 -16.83 4.72 13.00
C LEU A 247 -15.81 4.53 11.88
N LEU A 248 -14.73 3.82 12.17
CA LEU A 248 -13.70 3.50 11.16
C LEU A 248 -14.22 2.51 10.12
N GLN A 249 -15.05 1.55 10.54
CA GLN A 249 -15.72 0.63 9.60
C GLN A 249 -16.72 1.38 8.71
N GLU A 250 -17.51 2.28 9.27
CA GLU A 250 -18.43 3.14 8.50
C GLU A 250 -17.66 4.04 7.52
N LEU A 251 -16.52 4.60 7.94
CA LEU A 251 -15.64 5.41 7.08
C LEU A 251 -15.08 4.56 5.91
N ASN A 252 -14.63 3.33 6.22
CA ASN A 252 -14.16 2.41 5.19
C ASN A 252 -15.27 2.05 4.18
N LEU A 253 -16.50 1.86 4.63
CA LEU A 253 -17.63 1.58 3.73
C LEU A 253 -17.89 2.76 2.78
N LEU A 254 -17.85 4.00 3.27
CA LEU A 254 -17.99 5.19 2.43
C LEU A 254 -16.85 5.30 1.41
N TYR A 255 -15.61 5.04 1.82
CA TYR A 255 -14.47 5.02 0.89
C TYR A 255 -14.57 3.88 -0.12
N SER A 256 -15.03 2.71 0.30
CA SER A 256 -15.25 1.57 -0.60
C SER A 256 -16.36 1.85 -1.62
N GLU A 257 -17.41 2.57 -1.23
CA GLU A 257 -18.45 3.04 -2.16
C GLU A 257 -17.89 4.04 -3.17
N MET A 258 -17.03 4.99 -2.72
CA MET A 258 -16.32 5.92 -3.60
C MET A 258 -15.33 5.21 -4.53
N GLY A 259 -14.61 4.21 -4.02
CA GLY A 259 -13.62 3.43 -4.76
C GLY A 259 -14.21 2.28 -5.58
N GLN A 260 -15.52 2.21 -5.72
CA GLN A 260 -16.15 1.19 -6.55
C GLN A 260 -15.92 1.50 -8.03
N ARG A 261 -15.34 0.54 -8.75
CA ARG A 261 -15.07 0.67 -10.18
C ARG A 261 -16.36 0.78 -10.98
N ALA A 262 -16.53 1.88 -11.69
CA ALA A 262 -17.68 2.17 -12.54
C ALA A 262 -17.34 1.92 -14.01
N ILE A 263 -17.72 0.76 -14.55
CA ILE A 263 -17.49 0.41 -15.95
C ILE A 263 -18.72 0.79 -16.78
N THR A 264 -18.47 1.45 -17.90
CA THR A 264 -19.47 1.75 -18.93
C THR A 264 -19.07 1.04 -20.21
N ASP A 265 -19.73 -0.06 -20.54
CA ASP A 265 -19.50 -0.77 -21.79
C ASP A 265 -20.20 -0.03 -22.93
N TYR A 266 -19.44 0.33 -23.97
CA TYR A 266 -19.97 0.93 -25.19
C TYR A 266 -20.38 -0.14 -26.19
N ASP A 267 -19.54 -1.18 -26.32
CA ASP A 267 -19.74 -2.37 -27.13
C ASP A 267 -18.83 -3.52 -26.61
N GLU A 268 -18.68 -4.60 -27.40
CA GLU A 268 -17.86 -5.76 -27.02
C GLU A 268 -16.34 -5.48 -27.00
N GLU A 269 -15.91 -4.40 -27.63
CA GLU A 269 -14.49 -4.06 -27.79
C GLU A 269 -14.10 -2.73 -27.11
N ASN A 270 -15.07 -1.97 -26.63
CA ASN A 270 -14.82 -0.65 -26.05
C ASN A 270 -15.55 -0.47 -24.73
N HIS A 271 -14.83 -0.02 -23.72
CA HIS A 271 -15.43 0.38 -22.45
C HIS A 271 -14.72 1.60 -21.84
N HIS A 272 -15.44 2.29 -21.00
CA HIS A 272 -14.90 3.37 -20.16
C HIS A 272 -14.79 2.92 -18.71
N ASP A 273 -13.65 3.14 -18.12
CA ASP A 273 -13.33 2.85 -16.73
C ASP A 273 -13.27 4.15 -15.93
N ASN A 274 -13.96 4.16 -14.78
CA ASN A 274 -13.90 5.28 -13.85
C ASN A 274 -13.87 4.75 -12.41
N GLU A 275 -12.81 5.08 -11.67
CA GLU A 275 -12.58 4.57 -10.31
C GLU A 275 -11.77 5.58 -9.49
N ILE A 276 -12.14 5.80 -8.22
CA ILE A 276 -11.28 6.50 -7.27
C ILE A 276 -10.41 5.45 -6.57
N THR A 277 -9.11 5.50 -6.82
CA THR A 277 -8.17 4.47 -6.32
C THR A 277 -7.45 4.84 -5.05
N ASN A 278 -7.10 6.13 -4.85
CA ASN A 278 -6.43 6.62 -3.65
C ASN A 278 -7.22 7.77 -3.05
N ILE A 279 -7.39 7.72 -1.73
CA ILE A 279 -8.06 8.77 -0.95
C ILE A 279 -7.17 9.14 0.24
N LEU A 280 -6.79 10.41 0.31
CA LEU A 280 -6.16 11.01 1.48
C LEU A 280 -7.08 12.11 2.00
N GLU A 281 -7.44 12.04 3.28
CA GLU A 281 -8.41 12.96 3.84
C GLU A 281 -7.99 13.46 5.22
N GLY A 282 -8.16 14.76 5.41
CA GLY A 282 -8.09 15.45 6.69
C GLY A 282 -9.31 16.33 6.87
N GLU A 283 -9.42 17.03 7.99
CA GLU A 283 -10.53 17.95 8.23
C GLU A 283 -10.62 19.01 7.11
N LYS A 284 -11.78 19.15 6.51
CA LYS A 284 -12.14 20.10 5.43
C LYS A 284 -11.41 19.91 4.10
N VAL A 285 -10.56 18.88 3.95
CA VAL A 285 -9.81 18.61 2.72
C VAL A 285 -9.74 17.11 2.43
N GLN A 286 -9.95 16.75 1.17
CA GLN A 286 -9.75 15.39 0.66
C GLN A 286 -9.01 15.49 -0.66
N VAL A 287 -8.00 14.67 -0.85
CA VAL A 287 -7.26 14.53 -2.10
C VAL A 287 -7.47 13.12 -2.60
N VAL A 288 -7.93 13.00 -3.85
CA VAL A 288 -8.25 11.69 -4.45
C VAL A 288 -7.57 11.53 -5.80
N TYR A 289 -7.11 10.33 -6.10
CA TYR A 289 -6.74 9.95 -7.47
C TYR A 289 -7.91 9.23 -8.12
N GLN A 290 -8.34 9.76 -9.26
CA GLN A 290 -9.39 9.16 -10.07
C GLN A 290 -8.81 8.68 -11.38
N VAL A 291 -8.91 7.39 -11.60
CA VAL A 291 -8.65 6.74 -12.89
C VAL A 291 -9.87 6.97 -13.78
N GLU A 292 -9.64 7.47 -14.97
CA GLU A 292 -10.67 7.71 -15.97
C GLU A 292 -10.08 7.42 -17.35
N LYS A 293 -10.43 6.27 -17.92
CA LYS A 293 -9.79 5.72 -19.13
C LYS A 293 -10.79 5.11 -20.08
N ASP A 294 -10.57 5.33 -21.36
CA ASP A 294 -11.22 4.56 -22.42
C ASP A 294 -10.32 3.41 -22.85
N TRP A 295 -10.89 2.23 -22.97
CA TRP A 295 -10.22 1.01 -23.35
C TRP A 295 -10.76 0.45 -24.64
N HIS A 296 -9.88 -0.11 -25.46
CA HIS A 296 -10.19 -0.85 -26.68
C HIS A 296 -9.54 -2.21 -26.65
N TYR A 297 -10.32 -3.27 -26.98
CA TYR A 297 -9.79 -4.63 -27.08
C TYR A 297 -9.21 -4.86 -28.47
N ARG A 298 -7.88 -5.05 -28.55
CA ARG A 298 -7.18 -5.40 -29.78
C ARG A 298 -7.21 -6.91 -29.98
N LYS A 299 -8.00 -7.38 -30.94
CA LYS A 299 -8.17 -8.82 -31.25
C LYS A 299 -6.88 -9.50 -31.67
N GLU A 300 -6.04 -8.81 -32.45
CA GLU A 300 -4.77 -9.32 -32.95
C GLU A 300 -3.79 -9.59 -31.81
N GLU A 301 -3.78 -8.73 -30.81
CA GLU A 301 -2.90 -8.80 -29.65
C GLU A 301 -3.54 -9.50 -28.45
N ARG A 302 -4.85 -9.79 -28.52
CA ARG A 302 -5.68 -10.38 -27.44
C ARG A 302 -5.56 -9.64 -26.10
N ARG A 303 -5.48 -8.30 -26.15
CA ARG A 303 -5.36 -7.47 -24.94
C ARG A 303 -6.14 -6.17 -25.05
N TRP A 304 -6.51 -5.66 -23.87
CA TRP A 304 -7.05 -4.32 -23.73
C TRP A 304 -5.93 -3.28 -23.80
N VAL A 305 -6.14 -2.22 -24.54
CA VAL A 305 -5.23 -1.07 -24.61
C VAL A 305 -5.99 0.20 -24.27
N SER A 306 -5.35 1.07 -23.50
CA SER A 306 -5.91 2.39 -23.22
C SER A 306 -5.75 3.26 -24.47
N ILE A 307 -6.86 3.84 -24.93
CA ILE A 307 -6.90 4.75 -26.08
C ILE A 307 -7.05 6.21 -25.67
N ASN A 308 -7.55 6.45 -24.47
CA ASN A 308 -7.65 7.77 -23.86
C ASN A 308 -7.46 7.65 -22.36
N ASP A 309 -6.69 8.55 -21.76
CA ASP A 309 -6.40 8.58 -20.32
C ASP A 309 -6.49 10.03 -19.82
N VAL A 310 -7.58 10.34 -19.10
CA VAL A 310 -7.80 11.63 -18.47
C VAL A 310 -7.72 11.54 -16.94
N SER A 311 -7.16 10.44 -16.44
CA SER A 311 -6.93 10.21 -15.00
C SER A 311 -6.21 11.40 -14.36
N SER A 312 -6.62 11.77 -13.17
CA SER A 312 -6.05 12.94 -12.50
C SER A 312 -6.23 12.87 -10.99
N TRP A 313 -5.38 13.59 -10.30
CA TRP A 313 -5.61 13.93 -8.90
C TRP A 313 -6.60 15.09 -8.79
N TYR A 314 -7.46 15.03 -7.79
CA TYR A 314 -8.42 16.07 -7.45
C TYR A 314 -8.30 16.42 -5.98
N ARG A 315 -8.35 17.72 -5.71
CA ARG A 315 -8.48 18.24 -4.36
C ARG A 315 -9.90 18.73 -4.14
N CYS A 316 -10.48 18.28 -3.05
CA CYS A 316 -11.81 18.65 -2.61
C CYS A 316 -11.71 19.40 -1.29
N SER A 317 -12.38 20.54 -1.18
CA SER A 317 -12.37 21.35 0.03
C SER A 317 -13.72 22.00 0.29
N LEU A 318 -13.97 22.36 1.56
CA LEU A 318 -15.17 23.12 1.95
C LEU A 318 -14.83 24.60 1.95
N ARG A 319 -15.36 25.35 0.96
CA ARG A 319 -15.21 26.80 0.89
C ARG A 319 -16.58 27.47 1.04
N ARG A 320 -16.78 28.23 2.12
CA ARG A 320 -18.06 28.93 2.42
C ARG A 320 -19.28 27.99 2.37
N GLY A 321 -19.17 26.79 2.94
CA GLY A 321 -20.23 25.78 2.98
C GLY A 321 -20.49 25.03 1.65
N ARG A 322 -19.75 25.34 0.59
CA ARG A 322 -19.82 24.66 -0.70
C ARG A 322 -18.61 23.75 -0.90
N VAL A 323 -18.84 22.57 -1.44
CA VAL A 323 -17.76 21.67 -1.86
C VAL A 323 -17.19 22.21 -3.17
N VAL A 324 -15.90 22.48 -3.17
CA VAL A 324 -15.11 22.83 -4.35
C VAL A 324 -14.23 21.65 -4.68
N ARG A 325 -14.30 21.17 -5.91
CA ARG A 325 -13.44 20.11 -6.46
C ARG A 325 -12.64 20.70 -7.61
N GLU A 326 -11.34 20.63 -7.53
CA GLU A 326 -10.41 21.17 -8.52
C GLU A 326 -9.33 20.14 -8.86
N LYS A 327 -8.81 20.14 -10.08
CA LYS A 327 -7.66 19.29 -10.42
C LYS A 327 -6.47 19.69 -9.56
N PHE A 328 -5.81 18.71 -9.01
CA PHE A 328 -4.61 18.87 -8.20
C PHE A 328 -3.41 18.39 -8.99
N HIS A 329 -2.63 19.32 -9.49
CA HIS A 329 -1.49 19.02 -10.35
C HIS A 329 -0.32 18.51 -9.50
N ILE A 330 -0.17 17.19 -9.44
CA ILE A 330 1.01 16.51 -8.89
C ILE A 330 1.92 16.20 -10.08
N ARG A 331 3.15 16.65 -10.01
CA ARG A 331 4.18 16.39 -11.03
C ARG A 331 5.17 15.36 -10.52
#